data_4432bb8dc9f186be8ed113f98d561aa7
#
_entry.id   4432bb8dc9f186be8ed113f98d561aa7
#
_cell.length_a   1.000
_cell.length_b   1.000
_cell.length_c   1.000
_cell.angle_alpha   90.00
_cell.angle_beta   90.00
_cell.angle_gamma   90.00
#
_symmetry.space_group_name_H-M   'P 1'
#
loop_
_entity.id
_entity.type
_entity.pdbx_description
1 polymer ?
#
loop_
_entity_poly.entity_id
_entity_poly.type
_entity_poly.pdbx_seq_one_letter_code
_entity_poly.pdbx_strand_id
1 'polypeptide(L)'
;DMLRKGDADGYPAPHRGMNPALWYETLSQSYEHFCDAVERGEARYPDDPDPPPVDEWGRELPFDAYAAEHPAEFFAVMSEVFFTDPTRLKLCYPELYDQLAAFYRQDPAARLGA
;
A
#
# COMPACT_ATOMS: atom_id res chain seq x y z
N ASP A 1 -14.63 -9.15 16.66
CA ASP A 1 -14.51 -8.75 16.38
C ASP A 1 -14.44 -8.48 16.00
N MET A 2 -14.25 -8.62 16.15
CA MET A 2 -13.98 -8.25 15.88
C MET A 2 -13.70 -7.78 15.52
N LEU A 3 -13.37 -7.84 15.52
CA LEU A 3 -12.90 -7.35 15.12
C LEU A 3 -12.78 -6.96 14.66
N ARG A 4 -12.59 -6.75 14.79
CA ARG A 4 -12.35 -6.47 14.31
C ARG A 4 -12.18 -6.23 13.64
N LYS A 5 -12.10 -6.22 13.88
CA LYS A 5 -11.94 -6.26 13.14
C LYS A 5 -11.59 -6.15 12.08
N GLY A 6 -12.26 -6.29 11.92
CA GLY A 6 -12.00 -6.32 10.50
C GLY A 6 -10.85 -5.51 10.01
N ASP A 7 -10.63 -4.49 10.63
CA ASP A 7 -9.52 -3.60 10.31
C ASP A 7 -8.17 -4.32 10.36
N ALA A 8 -8.07 -5.32 11.21
CA ALA A 8 -6.83 -6.08 11.32
C ALA A 8 -6.76 -7.21 10.29
N ASP A 9 -7.81 -7.43 9.52
CA ASP A 9 -7.87 -8.52 8.57
C ASP A 9 -6.84 -8.33 7.46
N GLY A 10 -5.91 -9.28 7.37
CA GLY A 10 -4.92 -9.27 6.31
C GLY A 10 -3.64 -8.50 6.65
N TYR A 11 -3.60 -7.81 7.78
CA TYR A 11 -2.40 -7.09 8.19
C TYR A 11 -1.80 -7.75 9.43
N PRO A 12 -0.46 -7.86 9.49
CA PRO A 12 0.17 -8.34 10.71
C PRO A 12 0.04 -7.30 11.82
N ALA A 13 0.15 -7.75 13.05
CA ALA A 13 0.13 -6.83 14.20
C ALA A 13 1.42 -5.99 14.20
N PRO A 14 1.33 -4.72 14.57
CA PRO A 14 2.52 -3.89 14.70
C PRO A 14 3.31 -4.33 15.92
N HIS A 15 4.64 -4.06 15.91
CA HIS A 15 5.42 -4.42 17.07
C HIS A 15 5.25 -3.36 18.17
N ARG A 16 5.79 -3.68 19.34
CA ARG A 16 5.53 -2.95 20.58
C ARG A 16 5.88 -1.45 20.50
N GLY A 17 6.87 -1.08 19.71
CA GLY A 17 7.32 0.32 19.61
C GLY A 17 6.45 1.17 18.72
N MET A 18 5.46 0.59 18.05
CA MET A 18 4.65 1.31 17.08
C MET A 18 3.31 1.70 17.69
N ASN A 19 2.66 2.73 17.09
CA ASN A 19 1.31 3.13 17.43
C ASN A 19 0.33 2.25 16.63
N PRO A 20 -0.41 1.34 17.31
CA PRO A 20 -1.30 0.43 16.56
C PRO A 20 -2.39 1.15 15.78
N ALA A 21 -2.96 2.21 16.35
CA ALA A 21 -4.02 2.95 15.66
C ALA A 21 -3.50 3.55 14.36
N LEU A 22 -2.32 4.17 14.42
CA LEU A 22 -1.72 4.77 13.24
C LEU A 22 -1.35 3.71 12.20
N TRP A 23 -0.83 2.57 12.64
CA TRP A 23 -0.49 1.45 11.76
C TRP A 23 -1.70 1.00 10.95
N TYR A 24 -2.79 0.63 11.65
CA TYR A 24 -3.97 0.12 10.96
C TYR A 24 -4.66 1.19 10.13
N GLU A 25 -4.70 2.42 10.63
CA GLU A 25 -5.33 3.52 9.89
C GLU A 25 -4.59 3.80 8.59
N THR A 26 -3.26 3.86 8.65
CA THR A 26 -2.45 4.13 7.45
C THR A 26 -2.61 3.02 6.41
N LEU A 27 -2.55 1.75 6.86
CA LEU A 27 -2.72 0.63 5.96
C LEU A 27 -4.11 0.65 5.31
N SER A 28 -5.15 0.91 6.12
CA SER A 28 -6.52 0.91 5.61
C SER A 28 -6.75 2.04 4.62
N GLN A 29 -6.27 3.24 4.94
CA GLN A 29 -6.44 4.40 4.06
C GLN A 29 -5.67 4.22 2.75
N SER A 30 -4.46 3.69 2.84
CA SER A 30 -3.66 3.42 1.64
C SER A 30 -4.33 2.38 0.77
N TYR A 31 -4.87 1.34 1.37
CA TYR A 31 -5.58 0.29 0.65
C TYR A 31 -6.82 0.86 -0.06
N GLU A 32 -7.62 1.67 0.64
CA GLU A 32 -8.80 2.29 0.05
C GLU A 32 -8.44 3.19 -1.12
N HIS A 33 -7.39 3.99 -0.95
CA HIS A 33 -6.91 4.84 -2.05
C HIS A 33 -6.51 4.00 -3.25
N PHE A 34 -5.83 2.89 -3.00
CA PHE A 34 -5.38 2.01 -4.09
C PHE A 34 -6.56 1.32 -4.78
N CYS A 35 -7.56 0.88 -4.01
CA CYS A 35 -8.76 0.29 -4.60
C CYS A 35 -9.48 1.28 -5.49
N ASP A 36 -9.59 2.54 -5.06
CA ASP A 36 -10.19 3.59 -5.89
C ASP A 36 -9.37 3.80 -7.16
N ALA A 37 -8.06 3.73 -7.06
CA ALA A 37 -7.19 3.88 -8.22
C ALA A 37 -7.39 2.75 -9.22
N VAL A 38 -7.57 1.52 -8.74
CA VAL A 38 -7.83 0.38 -9.62
C VAL A 38 -9.16 0.57 -10.34
N GLU A 39 -10.22 0.99 -9.62
CA GLU A 39 -11.52 1.25 -10.24
C GLU A 39 -11.43 2.36 -11.28
N ARG A 40 -10.66 3.39 -10.98
CA ARG A 40 -10.47 4.52 -11.91
C ARG A 40 -9.76 4.05 -13.18
N GLY A 41 -8.78 3.16 -13.03
CA GLY A 41 -8.09 2.58 -14.18
C GLY A 41 -9.01 1.75 -15.05
N GLU A 42 -9.87 0.95 -14.42
CA GLU A 42 -10.86 0.14 -15.14
C GLU A 42 -11.82 1.02 -15.94
N ALA A 43 -12.25 2.13 -15.35
CA ALA A 43 -13.15 3.06 -16.03
C ALA A 43 -12.44 3.78 -17.19
N ARG A 44 -11.16 4.09 -17.01
CA ARG A 44 -10.41 4.81 -18.02
C ARG A 44 -10.04 3.94 -19.21
N TYR A 45 -9.78 2.65 -18.97
CA TYR A 45 -9.34 1.71 -20.00
C TYR A 45 -10.29 0.50 -20.07
N PRO A 46 -11.55 0.73 -20.49
CA PRO A 46 -12.57 -0.33 -20.38
C PRO A 46 -12.30 -1.56 -21.25
N ASP A 47 -11.47 -1.42 -22.29
CA ASP A 47 -11.16 -2.53 -23.19
C ASP A 47 -9.87 -3.26 -22.81
N ASP A 48 -9.17 -2.78 -21.79
CA ASP A 48 -7.93 -3.40 -21.33
C ASP A 48 -8.28 -4.49 -20.31
N PRO A 49 -7.88 -5.75 -20.55
CA PRO A 49 -8.16 -6.82 -19.57
C PRO A 49 -7.40 -6.68 -18.28
N ASP A 50 -6.33 -5.85 -18.26
CA ASP A 50 -5.51 -5.67 -17.07
C ASP A 50 -5.08 -4.19 -16.99
N PRO A 51 -6.05 -3.29 -16.76
CA PRO A 51 -5.73 -1.85 -16.78
C PRO A 51 -4.88 -1.45 -15.58
N PRO A 52 -3.99 -0.47 -15.76
CA PRO A 52 -3.20 0.02 -14.63
C PRO A 52 -4.08 0.84 -13.67
N PRO A 53 -3.77 0.84 -12.38
CA PRO A 53 -4.45 1.75 -11.47
C PRO A 53 -4.05 3.20 -11.81
N VAL A 54 -4.99 4.12 -11.58
CA VAL A 54 -4.82 5.54 -11.95
C VAL A 54 -5.18 6.38 -10.74
N ASP A 55 -4.30 7.33 -10.38
CA ASP A 55 -4.56 8.18 -9.23
C ASP A 55 -5.60 9.28 -9.57
N GLU A 56 -5.92 10.11 -8.58
CA GLU A 56 -6.97 11.13 -8.72
C GLU A 56 -6.57 12.24 -9.69
N TRP A 57 -5.30 12.32 -10.07
CA TRP A 57 -4.84 13.30 -11.06
C TRP A 57 -4.63 12.67 -12.45
N GLY A 58 -5.04 11.42 -12.63
CA GLY A 58 -4.96 10.75 -13.91
C GLY A 58 -3.62 10.09 -14.21
N ARG A 59 -2.72 10.01 -13.22
CA ARG A 59 -1.42 9.37 -13.41
C ARG A 59 -1.50 7.89 -13.07
N GLU A 60 -0.85 7.08 -13.87
CA GLU A 60 -0.81 5.64 -13.61
C GLU A 60 0.10 5.34 -12.42
N LEU A 61 -0.38 4.46 -11.54
CA LEU A 61 0.42 4.02 -10.40
C LEU A 61 1.19 2.75 -10.80
N PRO A 62 2.46 2.65 -10.41
CA PRO A 62 3.34 1.57 -10.87
C PRO A 62 3.24 0.33 -9.97
N PHE A 63 2.05 -0.05 -9.58
CA PHE A 63 1.83 -1.18 -8.67
C PHE A 63 0.83 -2.15 -9.30
N ASP A 64 1.01 -3.43 -9.01
CA ASP A 64 0.15 -4.49 -9.52
C ASP A 64 -1.27 -4.32 -8.96
N ALA A 65 -2.26 -4.25 -9.86
CA ALA A 65 -3.66 -4.10 -9.48
C ALA A 65 -4.15 -5.24 -8.59
N TYR A 66 -3.47 -6.38 -8.61
CA TYR A 66 -3.80 -7.51 -7.75
C TYR A 66 -3.77 -7.13 -6.26
N ALA A 67 -2.98 -6.12 -5.91
CA ALA A 67 -2.92 -5.65 -4.52
C ALA A 67 -4.27 -5.16 -3.99
N ALA A 68 -5.23 -4.84 -4.89
CA ALA A 68 -6.56 -4.40 -4.47
C ALA A 68 -7.52 -5.55 -4.16
N GLU A 69 -7.11 -6.81 -4.41
CA GLU A 69 -7.98 -7.96 -4.23
C GLU A 69 -8.34 -8.21 -2.77
N HIS A 70 -7.39 -7.97 -1.87
CA HIS A 70 -7.59 -8.22 -0.44
C HIS A 70 -6.52 -7.46 0.34
N PRO A 71 -6.83 -7.02 1.56
CA PRO A 71 -5.80 -6.34 2.38
C PRO A 71 -4.52 -7.13 2.57
N ALA A 72 -4.59 -8.47 2.68
CA ALA A 72 -3.38 -9.29 2.80
C ALA A 72 -2.53 -9.21 1.54
N GLU A 73 -3.16 -9.16 0.37
CA GLU A 73 -2.43 -9.02 -0.89
C GLU A 73 -1.82 -7.64 -1.01
N PHE A 74 -2.56 -6.61 -0.59
CA PHE A 74 -2.03 -5.25 -0.57
C PHE A 74 -0.77 -5.17 0.29
N PHE A 75 -0.85 -5.72 1.50
CA PHE A 75 0.31 -5.72 2.40
C PHE A 75 1.50 -6.46 1.77
N ALA A 76 1.24 -7.61 1.16
CA ALA A 76 2.31 -8.42 0.55
C ALA A 76 2.97 -7.68 -0.61
N VAL A 77 2.15 -7.12 -1.52
CA VAL A 77 2.68 -6.41 -2.69
C VAL A 77 3.45 -5.17 -2.26
N MET A 78 2.89 -4.38 -1.34
CA MET A 78 3.56 -3.14 -0.92
C MET A 78 4.83 -3.43 -0.11
N SER A 79 4.86 -4.51 0.66
CA SER A 79 6.08 -4.94 1.34
C SER A 79 7.16 -5.32 0.34
N GLU A 80 6.79 -6.03 -0.73
CA GLU A 80 7.75 -6.37 -1.76
C GLU A 80 8.32 -5.12 -2.42
N VAL A 81 7.46 -4.15 -2.75
CA VAL A 81 7.91 -2.89 -3.34
C VAL A 81 8.81 -2.14 -2.36
N PHE A 82 8.47 -2.18 -1.06
CA PHE A 82 9.29 -1.54 -0.04
C PHE A 82 10.74 -2.03 -0.09
N PHE A 83 10.95 -3.31 -0.34
CA PHE A 83 12.29 -3.87 -0.40
C PHE A 83 12.94 -3.79 -1.79
N THR A 84 12.16 -3.81 -2.87
CA THR A 84 12.70 -3.87 -4.22
C THR A 84 12.77 -2.50 -4.91
N ASP A 85 11.85 -1.59 -4.57
CA ASP A 85 11.82 -0.25 -5.16
C ASP A 85 11.31 0.75 -4.13
N PRO A 86 12.05 0.92 -3.03
CA PRO A 86 11.57 1.73 -1.90
C PRO A 86 11.35 3.20 -2.24
N THR A 87 12.16 3.76 -3.13
CA THR A 87 12.04 5.16 -3.51
C THR A 87 10.68 5.42 -4.16
N ARG A 88 10.26 4.49 -5.03
CA ARG A 88 8.96 4.59 -5.71
C ARG A 88 7.80 4.53 -4.71
N LEU A 89 7.87 3.60 -3.77
CA LEU A 89 6.84 3.50 -2.75
C LEU A 89 6.77 4.77 -1.91
N LYS A 90 7.93 5.30 -1.53
CA LYS A 90 7.99 6.51 -0.71
C LYS A 90 7.39 7.71 -1.44
N LEU A 91 7.60 7.80 -2.76
CA LEU A 91 7.03 8.88 -3.56
C LEU A 91 5.50 8.78 -3.65
N CYS A 92 4.98 7.57 -3.83
CA CYS A 92 3.54 7.38 -4.05
C CYS A 92 2.75 7.31 -2.75
N TYR A 93 3.30 6.67 -1.74
CA TYR A 93 2.62 6.44 -0.45
C TYR A 93 3.59 6.69 0.69
N PRO A 94 3.93 7.97 0.96
CA PRO A 94 4.95 8.27 1.98
C PRO A 94 4.58 7.82 3.39
N GLU A 95 3.31 7.96 3.78
CA GLU A 95 2.88 7.52 5.11
C GLU A 95 2.96 6.00 5.24
N LEU A 96 2.56 5.29 4.18
CA LEU A 96 2.68 3.83 4.16
C LEU A 96 4.15 3.42 4.25
N TYR A 97 5.01 4.10 3.50
CA TYR A 97 6.44 3.83 3.57
C TYR A 97 6.96 3.96 5.00
N ASP A 98 6.56 5.05 5.70
CA ASP A 98 7.02 5.28 7.06
C ASP A 98 6.57 4.17 8.00
N GLN A 99 5.34 3.68 7.85
CA GLN A 99 4.85 2.58 8.68
C GLN A 99 5.59 1.28 8.39
N LEU A 100 5.86 0.99 7.12
CA LEU A 100 6.62 -0.21 6.78
C LEU A 100 8.07 -0.11 7.26
N ALA A 101 8.67 1.09 7.20
CA ALA A 101 10.02 1.30 7.73
C ALA A 101 10.06 1.01 9.23
N ALA A 102 9.06 1.47 9.96
CA ALA A 102 8.97 1.19 11.40
C ALA A 102 8.73 -0.29 11.65
N PHE A 103 7.85 -0.91 10.87
CA PHE A 103 7.51 -2.31 11.05
C PHE A 103 8.71 -3.22 10.81
N TYR A 104 9.42 -3.00 9.70
CA TYR A 104 10.58 -3.82 9.34
C TYR A 104 11.87 -3.34 9.98
N ARG A 105 11.83 -2.17 10.63
CA ARG A 105 13.01 -1.55 11.27
C ARG A 105 14.14 -1.35 10.28
N GLN A 106 13.77 -0.88 9.07
CA GLN A 106 14.69 -0.63 7.97
C GLN A 106 14.25 0.60 7.21
N ASP A 107 15.20 1.26 6.57
CA ASP A 107 14.91 2.42 5.73
C ASP A 107 15.67 2.26 4.41
N PRO A 108 15.19 1.35 3.54
CA PRO A 108 15.94 1.05 2.31
C PRO A 108 16.05 2.24 1.34
N ALA A 109 15.06 3.15 1.33
CA ALA A 109 15.15 4.33 0.47
C ALA A 109 16.32 5.23 0.87
N ALA A 110 16.58 5.35 2.16
CA ALA A 110 17.72 6.16 2.64
C ALA A 110 19.05 5.58 2.15
N ARG A 111 19.16 4.25 2.15
CA ARG A 111 20.39 3.59 1.67
C ARG A 111 20.62 3.84 0.19
N LEU A 112 19.55 3.84 -0.61
CA LEU A 112 19.65 4.02 -2.04
C LEU A 112 19.80 5.48 -2.42
N GLY A 113 19.18 6.38 -1.64
CA GLY A 113 19.16 7.79 -1.94
C GLY A 113 20.34 8.58 -1.40
N ALA A 114 21.20 7.92 -0.64
CA ALA A 114 22.32 8.60 0.00
C ALA A 114 23.36 9.13 -0.98
#